data_e888928f66441f730d7910a5d43a68c2
#
_entry.id   e888928f66441f730d7910a5d43a68c2
#
_cell.length_a   1.000
_cell.length_b   1.000
_cell.length_c   1.000
_cell.angle_alpha   90.00
_cell.angle_beta   90.00
_cell.angle_gamma   90.00
#
_symmetry.space_group_name_H-M   'P 1'
#
loop_
_entity.id
_entity.type
_entity.pdbx_description
1 polymer ?
#
loop_
_entity_poly.entity_id
_entity_poly.type
_entity_poly.pdbx_seq_one_letter_code
_entity_poly.pdbx_strand_id
1 'polypeptide(L)'
;MEALLHYAWQHRFFLPEPMRTTDGLPLEIIDTGLHNHDAGPDFFNAKIKIDGQLWVGNVEIHDRSSDWYRHGHETDENYNNVVLHVVRMADCPVETASGRTLPQWEMAIPERLTAQFEALSTAPHYPACREIIGNIEPFAKKSWLGALTVERLEQKTERTSHWLRETAGDWERTFFITLARAFGFGKNAEAFQLWAATLDPQHMAKHRDDAFQIEALFFGQAGLLDPALLQPTQRDEHFCRLEKESHFLRQKFIISPISPKEWRFLRLRPQNFPHVRLAQMAALYVSGHLSFATVRECEALDKLRKHFFFSTLPYWETHYSFGEKVGKSAKTIDNPETTIELKNADSIDSDTGKEEKNGTTTSAAEKRSQPNEKRRATCLSRTSIDLLFINAVIPTLFAYARAHHDDERAERALEWLEQLRPESNATVRAWQEAGITARHAADSQALLQLKQHYCDRKDCLRCRFGAYFMQAAPR
;
A
#
# COMPACT_ATOMS: atom_id res chain seq x y z
N MET A 1 -8.52 -24.76 13.44
CA MET A 1 -8.64 -24.73 14.93
C MET A 1 -7.29 -24.43 15.58
N GLU A 2 -6.21 -24.96 15.09
CA GLU A 2 -4.83 -24.82 15.59
C GLU A 2 -4.39 -23.33 15.81
N ALA A 3 -4.63 -22.43 14.87
CA ALA A 3 -4.34 -21.01 15.07
C ALA A 3 -5.04 -20.39 16.29
N LEU A 4 -6.24 -20.88 16.65
CA LEU A 4 -6.93 -20.46 17.87
C LEU A 4 -6.28 -21.04 19.13
N LEU A 5 -5.76 -22.25 19.06
CA LEU A 5 -4.97 -22.86 20.14
C LEU A 5 -3.68 -22.08 20.38
N HIS A 6 -2.92 -21.74 19.31
CA HIS A 6 -1.73 -20.90 19.42
C HIS A 6 -2.04 -19.55 20.06
N TYR A 7 -3.14 -18.91 19.64
CA TYR A 7 -3.60 -17.65 20.23
C TYR A 7 -3.96 -17.80 21.72
N ALA A 8 -4.72 -18.84 22.04
CA ALA A 8 -5.11 -19.11 23.43
C ALA A 8 -3.90 -19.41 24.33
N TRP A 9 -2.91 -20.18 23.84
CA TRP A 9 -1.65 -20.44 24.52
C TRP A 9 -0.87 -19.15 24.74
N GLN A 10 -0.59 -18.41 23.70
CA GLN A 10 0.21 -17.19 23.74
C GLN A 10 -0.34 -16.15 24.71
N HIS A 11 -1.68 -15.98 24.72
CA HIS A 11 -2.37 -14.98 25.56
C HIS A 11 -2.95 -15.56 26.84
N ARG A 12 -2.68 -16.82 27.15
CA ARG A 12 -3.17 -17.53 28.34
C ARG A 12 -4.69 -17.52 28.47
N PHE A 13 -5.41 -17.66 27.35
CA PHE A 13 -6.86 -17.77 27.31
C PHE A 13 -7.32 -19.25 27.43
N PHE A 14 -6.95 -19.88 28.51
CA PHE A 14 -7.41 -21.22 28.87
C PHE A 14 -8.14 -21.15 30.25
N LEU A 15 -8.94 -22.17 30.53
CA LEU A 15 -9.74 -22.17 31.74
C LEU A 15 -8.84 -22.26 33.00
N PRO A 16 -9.18 -21.52 34.09
CA PRO A 16 -8.38 -21.45 35.30
C PRO A 16 -8.50 -22.69 36.20
N GLU A 17 -8.76 -23.84 35.63
CA GLU A 17 -8.79 -25.13 36.36
C GLU A 17 -7.39 -25.57 36.71
N PRO A 18 -7.23 -26.43 37.76
CA PRO A 18 -5.93 -27.01 38.05
C PRO A 18 -5.43 -27.79 36.85
N MET A 19 -4.42 -27.25 36.16
CA MET A 19 -3.86 -27.85 34.96
C MET A 19 -3.13 -29.15 35.32
N ARG A 20 -3.37 -30.21 34.52
CA ARG A 20 -2.70 -31.48 34.64
C ARG A 20 -2.35 -32.01 33.26
N THR A 21 -1.25 -32.73 33.16
CA THR A 21 -0.93 -33.51 31.97
C THR A 21 -1.96 -34.64 31.80
N THR A 22 -1.99 -35.26 30.63
CA THR A 22 -2.83 -36.46 30.36
C THR A 22 -2.54 -37.63 31.31
N ASP A 23 -1.32 -37.68 31.88
CA ASP A 23 -0.92 -38.66 32.88
C ASP A 23 -1.28 -38.25 34.31
N GLY A 24 -2.00 -37.13 34.46
CA GLY A 24 -2.48 -36.61 35.77
C GLY A 24 -1.48 -35.79 36.57
N LEU A 25 -0.27 -35.53 36.06
CA LEU A 25 0.75 -34.79 36.77
C LEU A 25 0.37 -33.30 36.86
N PRO A 26 0.58 -32.62 37.99
CA PRO A 26 0.35 -31.17 38.13
C PRO A 26 1.17 -30.37 37.11
N LEU A 27 0.53 -29.42 36.42
CA LEU A 27 1.12 -28.56 35.39
C LEU A 27 0.96 -27.10 35.78
N GLU A 28 2.06 -26.33 35.68
CA GLU A 28 2.06 -24.86 35.83
C GLU A 28 2.81 -24.23 34.68
N ILE A 29 2.18 -23.28 33.98
CA ILE A 29 2.79 -22.53 32.87
C ILE A 29 3.34 -21.22 33.41
N ILE A 30 4.67 -21.11 33.52
CA ILE A 30 5.37 -19.90 34.00
C ILE A 30 5.54 -18.90 32.87
N ASP A 31 5.99 -19.38 31.69
CA ASP A 31 6.24 -18.59 30.50
C ASP A 31 5.81 -19.40 29.27
N THR A 32 5.00 -18.82 28.41
CA THR A 32 4.52 -19.46 27.17
C THR A 32 5.59 -19.57 26.09
N GLY A 33 6.71 -18.86 26.24
CA GLY A 33 7.78 -18.80 25.24
C GLY A 33 7.54 -17.84 24.11
N LEU A 34 8.43 -17.88 23.13
CA LEU A 34 8.40 -17.02 21.94
C LEU A 34 7.73 -17.78 20.79
N HIS A 35 6.68 -17.21 20.22
CA HIS A 35 5.98 -17.78 19.08
C HIS A 35 6.91 -17.84 17.86
N ASN A 36 7.07 -19.03 17.28
CA ASN A 36 7.81 -19.28 16.07
C ASN A 36 6.90 -19.10 14.84
N HIS A 37 7.41 -18.45 13.80
CA HIS A 37 6.72 -18.29 12.52
C HIS A 37 7.45 -19.00 11.36
N ASP A 38 8.56 -19.66 11.68
CA ASP A 38 9.41 -20.41 10.74
C ASP A 38 9.29 -21.92 11.00
N ALA A 39 10.12 -22.73 10.35
CA ALA A 39 10.16 -24.16 10.58
C ALA A 39 10.60 -24.53 12.01
N GLY A 40 10.08 -25.62 12.55
CA GLY A 40 10.36 -26.12 13.91
C GLY A 40 9.21 -25.92 14.88
N PRO A 41 9.39 -26.19 16.17
CA PRO A 41 8.34 -26.09 17.18
C PRO A 41 7.68 -24.72 17.28
N ASP A 42 6.39 -24.69 17.59
CA ASP A 42 5.54 -23.49 17.60
C ASP A 42 5.96 -22.39 18.58
N PHE A 43 6.49 -22.78 19.73
CA PHE A 43 6.96 -21.85 20.75
C PHE A 43 8.31 -22.26 21.29
N PHE A 44 9.25 -21.32 21.30
CA PHE A 44 10.61 -21.53 21.81
C PHE A 44 10.76 -21.04 23.25
N ASN A 45 11.60 -21.77 24.02
CA ASN A 45 12.03 -21.39 25.38
C ASN A 45 10.87 -21.15 26.36
N ALA A 46 9.80 -21.90 26.27
CA ALA A 46 8.75 -21.91 27.29
C ALA A 46 9.31 -22.40 28.63
N LYS A 47 8.73 -21.91 29.73
CA LYS A 47 9.06 -22.33 31.11
C LYS A 47 7.83 -22.96 31.75
N ILE A 48 7.93 -24.22 32.08
CA ILE A 48 6.80 -25.04 32.55
C ILE A 48 7.24 -25.85 33.75
N LYS A 49 6.40 -25.96 34.79
CA LYS A 49 6.58 -26.95 35.86
C LYS A 49 5.65 -28.12 35.65
N ILE A 50 6.20 -29.35 35.67
CA ILE A 50 5.46 -30.57 35.64
C ILE A 50 5.87 -31.36 36.88
N ASP A 51 4.90 -31.70 37.71
CA ASP A 51 5.11 -32.38 39.03
C ASP A 51 6.14 -31.65 39.90
N GLY A 52 6.08 -30.29 39.89
CA GLY A 52 7.00 -29.45 40.67
C GLY A 52 8.39 -29.24 40.04
N GLN A 53 8.77 -30.00 39.03
CA GLN A 53 10.06 -29.85 38.33
C GLN A 53 9.97 -28.81 37.23
N LEU A 54 10.91 -27.85 37.19
CA LEU A 54 11.01 -26.83 36.15
C LEU A 54 11.64 -27.39 34.87
N TRP A 55 10.92 -27.27 33.78
CA TRP A 55 11.37 -27.54 32.40
C TRP A 55 11.48 -26.24 31.61
N VAL A 56 12.56 -26.10 30.85
CA VAL A 56 12.75 -25.02 29.88
C VAL A 56 13.00 -25.67 28.52
N GLY A 57 12.14 -25.37 27.54
CA GLY A 57 12.22 -25.98 26.22
C GLY A 57 11.11 -25.46 25.30
N ASN A 58 10.88 -26.19 24.24
CA ASN A 58 9.90 -25.82 23.22
C ASN A 58 8.54 -26.44 23.51
N VAL A 59 7.50 -25.82 22.94
CA VAL A 59 6.13 -26.32 23.00
C VAL A 59 5.62 -26.46 21.58
N GLU A 60 4.96 -27.59 21.32
CA GLU A 60 4.25 -27.87 20.08
C GLU A 60 2.76 -27.94 20.35
N ILE A 61 1.94 -27.45 19.41
CA ILE A 61 0.49 -27.32 19.57
C ILE A 61 -0.23 -27.91 18.37
N HIS A 62 -1.13 -28.86 18.60
CA HIS A 62 -1.95 -29.48 17.58
C HIS A 62 -3.43 -29.56 17.96
N ASP A 63 -4.29 -29.80 16.99
CA ASP A 63 -5.69 -30.12 17.26
C ASP A 63 -5.83 -31.49 17.92
N ARG A 64 -5.04 -32.50 17.44
CA ARG A 64 -4.99 -33.84 17.97
C ARG A 64 -3.55 -34.30 18.21
N SER A 65 -3.34 -35.17 19.16
CA SER A 65 -2.02 -35.78 19.39
C SER A 65 -1.50 -36.53 18.16
N SER A 66 -2.37 -37.21 17.43
CA SER A 66 -2.02 -37.97 16.22
C SER A 66 -1.49 -37.07 15.08
N ASP A 67 -1.71 -35.76 15.14
CA ASP A 67 -1.16 -34.81 14.18
C ASP A 67 0.37 -34.72 14.27
N TRP A 68 0.96 -35.02 15.43
CA TRP A 68 2.40 -35.20 15.63
C TRP A 68 3.03 -36.13 14.60
N TYR A 69 2.43 -37.33 14.45
CA TYR A 69 2.88 -38.34 13.48
C TYR A 69 2.53 -37.94 12.03
N ARG A 70 1.39 -37.31 11.83
CA ARG A 70 0.99 -36.84 10.47
C ARG A 70 1.96 -35.80 9.92
N HIS A 71 2.55 -34.96 10.79
CA HIS A 71 3.54 -33.97 10.43
C HIS A 71 4.98 -34.50 10.43
N GLY A 72 5.21 -35.76 10.90
CA GLY A 72 6.53 -36.40 10.87
C GLY A 72 7.47 -35.96 11.99
N HIS A 73 6.94 -35.37 13.07
CA HIS A 73 7.77 -34.84 14.16
C HIS A 73 8.50 -35.92 14.97
N GLU A 74 8.03 -37.19 14.94
CA GLU A 74 8.68 -38.31 15.56
C GLU A 74 10.03 -38.68 14.94
N THR A 75 10.32 -38.17 13.74
CA THR A 75 11.58 -38.40 13.03
C THR A 75 12.46 -37.18 12.92
N ASP A 76 11.95 -36.00 13.31
CA ASP A 76 12.65 -34.71 13.21
C ASP A 76 13.36 -34.36 14.53
N GLU A 77 14.70 -34.32 14.50
CA GLU A 77 15.54 -34.00 15.67
C GLU A 77 15.29 -32.58 16.22
N ASN A 78 14.76 -31.65 15.43
CA ASN A 78 14.41 -30.29 15.87
C ASN A 78 13.35 -30.30 16.97
N TYR A 79 12.53 -31.37 17.07
CA TYR A 79 11.49 -31.54 18.06
C TYR A 79 11.95 -32.28 19.34
N ASN A 80 13.21 -32.69 19.42
CA ASN A 80 13.76 -33.36 20.62
C ASN A 80 13.76 -32.43 21.85
N ASN A 81 13.76 -31.13 21.70
CA ASN A 81 13.71 -30.12 22.76
C ASN A 81 12.28 -29.70 23.14
N VAL A 82 11.25 -30.34 22.59
CA VAL A 82 9.86 -30.11 23.00
C VAL A 82 9.65 -30.70 24.40
N VAL A 83 9.17 -29.90 25.35
CA VAL A 83 8.95 -30.25 26.74
C VAL A 83 7.48 -30.50 27.07
N LEU A 84 6.57 -29.99 26.26
CA LEU A 84 5.13 -30.18 26.39
C LEU A 84 4.49 -30.18 25.01
N HIS A 85 3.63 -31.14 24.75
CA HIS A 85 2.74 -31.18 23.61
C HIS A 85 1.34 -30.73 24.05
N VAL A 86 0.87 -29.60 23.55
CA VAL A 86 -0.45 -29.02 23.87
C VAL A 86 -1.43 -29.39 22.77
N VAL A 87 -2.56 -29.98 23.16
CA VAL A 87 -3.55 -30.46 22.20
C VAL A 87 -4.97 -30.07 22.64
N ARG A 88 -5.90 -30.01 21.68
CA ARG A 88 -7.33 -29.95 22.00
C ARG A 88 -7.86 -31.34 22.39
N MET A 89 -7.32 -32.40 21.78
CA MET A 89 -7.70 -33.80 22.07
C MET A 89 -6.47 -34.69 22.06
N ALA A 90 -6.21 -35.35 23.19
CA ALA A 90 -5.15 -36.35 23.32
C ALA A 90 -5.69 -37.72 22.92
N ASP A 91 -5.51 -38.12 21.67
CA ASP A 91 -5.99 -39.39 21.11
C ASP A 91 -4.92 -40.48 21.05
N CYS A 92 -3.64 -40.13 21.23
CA CYS A 92 -2.54 -41.11 21.34
C CYS A 92 -1.34 -40.54 22.09
N PRO A 93 -0.47 -41.37 22.70
CA PRO A 93 0.83 -40.95 23.21
C PRO A 93 1.75 -40.55 22.04
N VAL A 94 2.68 -39.61 22.27
CA VAL A 94 3.64 -39.15 21.26
C VAL A 94 5.07 -39.27 21.78
N GLU A 95 6.00 -39.59 20.86
CA GLU A 95 7.41 -39.75 21.14
C GLU A 95 8.25 -38.88 20.23
N THR A 96 9.36 -38.35 20.73
CA THR A 96 10.35 -37.61 19.95
C THR A 96 11.26 -38.59 19.18
N ALA A 97 12.06 -38.06 18.24
CA ALA A 97 13.07 -38.81 17.49
C ALA A 97 14.10 -39.50 18.42
N SER A 98 14.30 -39.00 19.63
CA SER A 98 15.16 -39.63 20.65
C SER A 98 14.47 -40.75 21.44
N GLY A 99 13.20 -41.08 21.17
CA GLY A 99 12.40 -42.09 21.87
C GLY A 99 11.87 -41.65 23.25
N ARG A 100 11.87 -40.32 23.52
CA ARG A 100 11.30 -39.78 24.76
C ARG A 100 9.81 -39.57 24.59
N THR A 101 8.98 -40.16 25.44
CA THR A 101 7.54 -39.85 25.49
C THR A 101 7.33 -38.43 26.00
N LEU A 102 6.52 -37.67 25.29
CA LEU A 102 6.23 -36.27 25.65
C LEU A 102 5.05 -36.18 26.62
N PRO A 103 5.16 -35.36 27.68
CA PRO A 103 4.02 -34.92 28.44
C PRO A 103 3.02 -34.22 27.53
N GLN A 104 1.74 -34.52 27.63
CA GLN A 104 0.69 -33.87 26.86
C GLN A 104 -0.28 -33.16 27.79
N TRP A 105 -0.86 -32.08 27.29
CA TRP A 105 -1.90 -31.36 28.00
C TRP A 105 -3.07 -31.02 27.05
N GLU A 106 -4.27 -31.46 27.46
CA GLU A 106 -5.50 -31.05 26.77
C GLU A 106 -5.89 -29.64 27.22
N MET A 107 -5.66 -28.69 26.35
CA MET A 107 -5.97 -27.25 26.61
C MET A 107 -7.44 -26.98 26.33
N ALA A 108 -8.22 -26.74 27.37
CA ALA A 108 -9.60 -26.33 27.26
C ALA A 108 -9.68 -24.82 26.95
N ILE A 109 -10.24 -24.48 25.77
CA ILE A 109 -10.49 -23.09 25.37
C ILE A 109 -11.91 -22.72 25.82
N PRO A 110 -12.11 -21.51 26.40
CA PRO A 110 -13.45 -21.03 26.70
C PRO A 110 -14.34 -21.00 25.43
N GLU A 111 -15.54 -21.54 25.50
CA GLU A 111 -16.51 -21.56 24.39
C GLU A 111 -16.72 -20.18 23.78
N ARG A 112 -16.70 -19.13 24.61
CA ARG A 112 -16.76 -17.74 24.17
C ARG A 112 -15.68 -17.41 23.15
N LEU A 113 -14.44 -17.82 23.36
CA LEU A 113 -13.32 -17.53 22.48
C LEU A 113 -13.51 -18.21 21.11
N THR A 114 -13.98 -19.45 21.13
CA THR A 114 -14.32 -20.21 19.92
C THR A 114 -15.44 -19.51 19.13
N ALA A 115 -16.53 -19.12 19.79
CA ALA A 115 -17.63 -18.43 19.16
C ALA A 115 -17.22 -17.08 18.57
N GLN A 116 -16.38 -16.31 19.26
CA GLN A 116 -15.84 -15.03 18.76
C GLN A 116 -14.94 -15.24 17.55
N PHE A 117 -14.08 -16.26 17.55
CA PHE A 117 -13.24 -16.59 16.41
C PHE A 117 -14.07 -17.03 15.19
N GLU A 118 -15.08 -17.85 15.38
CA GLU A 118 -16.01 -18.25 14.33
C GLU A 118 -16.76 -17.05 13.76
N ALA A 119 -17.23 -16.15 14.62
CA ALA A 119 -17.89 -14.90 14.19
C ALA A 119 -17.00 -14.04 13.30
N LEU A 120 -15.70 -13.87 13.66
CA LEU A 120 -14.73 -13.16 12.81
C LEU A 120 -14.47 -13.87 11.48
N SER A 121 -14.36 -15.20 11.53
CA SER A 121 -13.99 -16.02 10.37
C SER A 121 -15.09 -16.13 9.34
N THR A 122 -16.37 -16.12 9.79
CA THR A 122 -17.56 -16.30 8.95
C THR A 122 -18.30 -15.00 8.64
N ALA A 123 -17.86 -13.86 9.19
CA ALA A 123 -18.52 -12.57 9.01
C ALA A 123 -18.77 -12.27 7.52
N PRO A 124 -20.02 -11.97 7.12
CA PRO A 124 -20.39 -11.70 5.73
C PRO A 124 -20.01 -10.28 5.28
N HIS A 125 -19.64 -9.41 6.22
CA HIS A 125 -19.35 -8.01 6.00
C HIS A 125 -17.86 -7.70 6.20
N TYR A 126 -17.43 -6.57 5.66
CA TYR A 126 -16.08 -6.03 5.80
C TYR A 126 -16.12 -4.64 6.46
N PRO A 127 -15.26 -4.38 7.45
CA PRO A 127 -14.40 -5.33 8.18
C PRO A 127 -15.20 -6.25 9.12
N ALA A 128 -14.71 -7.48 9.33
CA ALA A 128 -15.39 -8.48 10.18
C ALA A 128 -15.65 -7.97 11.61
N CYS A 129 -14.69 -7.20 12.16
CA CYS A 129 -14.75 -6.66 13.53
C CYS A 129 -15.48 -5.31 13.65
N ARG A 130 -16.28 -4.89 12.63
CA ARG A 130 -16.91 -3.54 12.58
C ARG A 130 -17.68 -3.14 13.85
N GLU A 131 -18.33 -4.11 14.49
CA GLU A 131 -19.22 -3.85 15.64
C GLU A 131 -18.50 -3.33 16.87
N ILE A 132 -17.20 -3.66 17.03
CA ILE A 132 -16.44 -3.24 18.20
C ILE A 132 -15.59 -1.99 17.94
N ILE A 133 -15.46 -1.57 16.68
CA ILE A 133 -14.56 -0.45 16.32
C ILE A 133 -14.93 0.83 17.09
N GLY A 134 -16.23 1.08 17.30
CA GLY A 134 -16.71 2.23 18.07
C GLY A 134 -16.17 2.25 19.51
N ASN A 135 -15.99 1.08 20.11
CA ASN A 135 -15.60 0.91 21.53
C ASN A 135 -14.09 0.91 21.76
N ILE A 136 -13.27 0.85 20.70
CA ILE A 136 -11.81 0.87 20.82
C ILE A 136 -11.36 2.29 21.12
N GLU A 137 -10.50 2.43 22.11
CA GLU A 137 -9.91 3.70 22.52
C GLU A 137 -9.22 4.42 21.34
N PRO A 138 -9.39 5.76 21.19
CA PRO A 138 -8.80 6.53 20.09
C PRO A 138 -7.28 6.37 19.99
N PHE A 139 -6.58 6.31 21.10
CA PHE A 139 -5.13 6.12 21.15
C PHE A 139 -4.74 4.74 20.59
N ALA A 140 -5.46 3.68 20.93
CA ALA A 140 -5.20 2.34 20.44
C ALA A 140 -5.42 2.24 18.91
N LYS A 141 -6.48 2.89 18.38
CA LYS A 141 -6.71 3.03 16.92
C LYS A 141 -5.53 3.73 16.25
N LYS A 142 -5.12 4.91 16.78
CA LYS A 142 -4.02 5.69 16.22
C LYS A 142 -2.69 4.92 16.26
N SER A 143 -2.37 4.29 17.39
CA SER A 143 -1.16 3.46 17.54
C SER A 143 -1.10 2.31 16.54
N TRP A 144 -2.23 1.62 16.32
CA TRP A 144 -2.27 0.52 15.35
C TRP A 144 -2.15 1.01 13.92
N LEU A 145 -2.84 2.08 13.54
CA LEU A 145 -2.70 2.67 12.21
C LEU A 145 -1.27 3.16 11.94
N GLY A 146 -0.60 3.76 12.95
CA GLY A 146 0.80 4.14 12.85
C GLY A 146 1.73 2.96 12.55
N ALA A 147 1.57 1.85 13.28
CA ALA A 147 2.34 0.63 13.04
C ALA A 147 2.11 0.06 11.64
N LEU A 148 0.85 0.02 11.19
CA LEU A 148 0.49 -0.44 9.85
C LEU A 148 1.01 0.48 8.74
N THR A 149 1.14 1.79 8.98
CA THR A 149 1.75 2.73 8.04
C THR A 149 3.22 2.39 7.80
N VAL A 150 3.96 2.12 8.87
CA VAL A 150 5.37 1.69 8.79
C VAL A 150 5.48 0.35 8.06
N GLU A 151 4.70 -0.65 8.46
CA GLU A 151 4.65 -1.96 7.80
C GLU A 151 4.36 -1.83 6.29
N ARG A 152 3.45 -0.93 5.91
CA ARG A 152 3.14 -0.63 4.50
C ARG A 152 4.32 -0.04 3.75
N LEU A 153 5.05 0.88 4.36
CA LEU A 153 6.26 1.45 3.77
C LEU A 153 7.38 0.41 3.65
N GLU A 154 7.57 -0.43 4.65
CA GLU A 154 8.56 -1.50 4.60
C GLU A 154 8.28 -2.47 3.46
N GLN A 155 7.03 -2.88 3.25
CA GLN A 155 6.65 -3.69 2.09
C GLN A 155 6.93 -3.01 0.74
N LYS A 156 6.67 -1.70 0.65
CA LYS A 156 7.02 -0.95 -0.56
C LYS A 156 8.53 -0.86 -0.75
N THR A 157 9.27 -0.80 0.35
CA THR A 157 10.75 -0.80 0.37
C THR A 157 11.32 -2.10 -0.19
N GLU A 158 10.73 -3.25 0.05
CA GLU A 158 11.18 -4.54 -0.52
C GLU A 158 11.25 -4.49 -2.05
N ARG A 159 10.22 -3.91 -2.69
CA ARG A 159 10.21 -3.73 -4.15
C ARG A 159 11.29 -2.75 -4.61
N THR A 160 11.47 -1.64 -3.91
CA THR A 160 12.54 -0.67 -4.20
C THR A 160 13.91 -1.31 -4.05
N SER A 161 14.12 -2.09 -3.00
CA SER A 161 15.36 -2.83 -2.75
C SER A 161 15.64 -3.91 -3.81
N HIS A 162 14.60 -4.56 -4.34
CA HIS A 162 14.76 -5.46 -5.49
C HIS A 162 15.33 -4.69 -6.69
N TRP A 163 14.71 -3.57 -7.08
CA TRP A 163 15.22 -2.77 -8.20
C TRP A 163 16.57 -2.16 -7.96
N LEU A 164 16.88 -1.80 -6.72
CA LEU A 164 18.21 -1.29 -6.37
C LEU A 164 19.32 -2.33 -6.64
N ARG A 165 19.03 -3.61 -6.35
CA ARG A 165 19.96 -4.71 -6.72
C ARG A 165 20.10 -4.87 -8.23
N GLU A 166 18.97 -4.87 -8.96
CA GLU A 166 18.95 -4.99 -10.43
C GLU A 166 19.65 -3.82 -11.14
N THR A 167 19.67 -2.65 -10.53
CA THR A 167 20.34 -1.45 -11.05
C THR A 167 21.75 -1.25 -10.48
N ALA A 168 22.32 -2.27 -9.84
CA ALA A 168 23.67 -2.23 -9.23
C ALA A 168 23.88 -1.05 -8.26
N GLY A 169 22.86 -0.72 -7.47
CA GLY A 169 22.91 0.35 -6.46
C GLY A 169 22.60 1.76 -6.98
N ASP A 170 22.18 1.89 -8.23
CA ASP A 170 21.82 3.19 -8.81
C ASP A 170 20.43 3.66 -8.33
N TRP A 171 20.40 4.59 -7.38
CA TRP A 171 19.20 5.16 -6.82
C TRP A 171 18.41 6.04 -7.82
N GLU A 172 19.06 6.72 -8.74
CA GLU A 172 18.38 7.52 -9.77
C GLU A 172 17.61 6.62 -10.73
N ARG A 173 18.22 5.55 -11.20
CA ARG A 173 17.60 4.55 -12.07
C ARG A 173 16.46 3.81 -11.34
N THR A 174 16.69 3.41 -10.09
CA THR A 174 15.67 2.76 -9.24
C THR A 174 14.48 3.68 -9.03
N PHE A 175 14.70 4.95 -8.75
CA PHE A 175 13.64 5.95 -8.60
C PHE A 175 12.85 6.13 -9.89
N PHE A 176 13.53 6.25 -11.03
CA PHE A 176 12.87 6.36 -12.34
C PHE A 176 11.94 5.17 -12.61
N ILE A 177 12.38 3.93 -12.36
CA ILE A 177 11.58 2.71 -12.53
C ILE A 177 10.37 2.71 -11.55
N THR A 178 10.60 3.08 -10.31
CA THR A 178 9.54 3.13 -9.28
C THR A 178 8.50 4.21 -9.61
N LEU A 179 8.96 5.36 -10.07
CA LEU A 179 8.09 6.47 -10.49
C LEU A 179 7.27 6.09 -11.73
N ALA A 180 7.90 5.46 -12.72
CA ALA A 180 7.22 4.97 -13.91
C ALA A 180 6.11 3.97 -13.54
N ARG A 181 6.39 3.01 -12.66
CA ARG A 181 5.37 2.10 -12.14
C ARG A 181 4.17 2.86 -11.54
N ALA A 182 4.42 3.90 -10.77
CA ALA A 182 3.36 4.72 -10.18
C ALA A 182 2.54 5.49 -11.23
N PHE A 183 3.15 5.92 -12.34
CA PHE A 183 2.45 6.52 -13.48
C PHE A 183 1.48 5.56 -14.18
N GLY A 184 1.64 4.26 -14.00
CA GLY A 184 0.68 3.26 -14.48
C GLY A 184 -0.66 3.26 -13.73
N PHE A 185 -0.78 3.96 -12.61
CA PHE A 185 -2.00 4.12 -11.80
C PHE A 185 -2.80 2.82 -11.64
N GLY A 186 -2.10 1.75 -11.30
CA GLY A 186 -2.65 0.42 -11.06
C GLY A 186 -2.66 -0.45 -12.31
N LYS A 187 -3.54 -0.22 -13.27
CA LYS A 187 -3.74 -1.14 -14.41
C LYS A 187 -2.52 -1.33 -15.31
N ASN A 188 -1.73 -0.28 -15.49
CA ASN A 188 -0.52 -0.32 -16.32
C ASN A 188 0.77 -0.24 -15.48
N ALA A 189 0.69 -0.45 -14.16
CA ALA A 189 1.86 -0.33 -13.29
C ALA A 189 3.00 -1.25 -13.72
N GLU A 190 2.72 -2.48 -14.08
CA GLU A 190 3.73 -3.47 -14.50
C GLU A 190 4.28 -3.16 -15.88
N ALA A 191 3.42 -2.75 -16.83
CA ALA A 191 3.85 -2.34 -18.16
C ALA A 191 4.80 -1.12 -18.09
N PHE A 192 4.47 -0.11 -17.30
CA PHE A 192 5.36 1.04 -17.07
C PHE A 192 6.67 0.66 -16.40
N GLN A 193 6.64 -0.23 -15.43
CA GLN A 193 7.83 -0.73 -14.75
C GLN A 193 8.75 -1.48 -15.72
N LEU A 194 8.19 -2.41 -16.50
CA LEU A 194 8.93 -3.17 -17.52
C LEU A 194 9.54 -2.23 -18.57
N TRP A 195 8.74 -1.30 -19.08
CA TRP A 195 9.19 -0.28 -20.03
C TRP A 195 10.36 0.55 -19.48
N ALA A 196 10.23 1.06 -18.25
CA ALA A 196 11.28 1.88 -17.64
C ALA A 196 12.58 1.10 -17.39
N ALA A 197 12.48 -0.17 -17.06
CA ALA A 197 13.63 -1.05 -16.83
C ALA A 197 14.45 -1.29 -18.11
N THR A 198 13.83 -1.22 -19.29
CA THR A 198 14.51 -1.38 -20.58
C THR A 198 15.16 -0.11 -21.10
N LEU A 199 14.90 1.06 -20.49
CA LEU A 199 15.49 2.33 -20.89
C LEU A 199 16.90 2.47 -20.30
N ASP A 200 17.85 2.87 -21.15
CA ASP A 200 19.22 3.19 -20.73
C ASP A 200 19.31 4.68 -20.35
N PRO A 201 19.72 5.02 -19.12
CA PRO A 201 19.89 6.41 -18.69
C PRO A 201 20.84 7.21 -19.60
N GLN A 202 21.89 6.56 -20.14
CA GLN A 202 22.86 7.23 -21.01
C GLN A 202 22.24 7.60 -22.36
N HIS A 203 21.35 6.76 -22.91
CA HIS A 203 20.63 7.07 -24.13
C HIS A 203 19.65 8.23 -23.94
N MET A 204 18.92 8.23 -22.83
CA MET A 204 18.01 9.31 -22.48
C MET A 204 18.75 10.63 -22.24
N ALA A 205 19.87 10.61 -21.55
CA ALA A 205 20.64 11.81 -21.21
C ALA A 205 21.17 12.55 -22.45
N LYS A 206 21.53 11.82 -23.53
CA LYS A 206 22.02 12.41 -24.81
C LYS A 206 20.97 13.23 -25.57
N HIS A 207 19.70 13.05 -25.25
CA HIS A 207 18.58 13.68 -25.95
C HIS A 207 17.67 14.49 -25.02
N ARG A 208 18.13 14.76 -23.78
CA ARG A 208 17.31 15.41 -22.74
C ARG A 208 16.88 16.84 -23.09
N ASP A 209 17.62 17.52 -23.93
CA ASP A 209 17.35 18.87 -24.40
C ASP A 209 16.29 18.91 -25.50
N ASP A 210 15.93 17.77 -26.11
CA ASP A 210 14.90 17.68 -27.14
C ASP A 210 13.70 16.84 -26.67
N ALA A 211 12.62 17.54 -26.34
CA ALA A 211 11.38 16.91 -25.88
C ALA A 211 10.77 15.96 -26.91
N PHE A 212 10.92 16.24 -28.21
CA PHE A 212 10.39 15.38 -29.26
C PHE A 212 11.20 14.09 -29.39
N GLN A 213 12.52 14.17 -29.27
CA GLN A 213 13.37 12.96 -29.31
C GLN A 213 13.17 12.06 -28.07
N ILE A 214 13.01 12.64 -26.88
CA ILE A 214 12.66 11.87 -25.67
C ILE A 214 11.29 11.23 -25.84
N GLU A 215 10.31 11.93 -26.40
CA GLU A 215 9.00 11.35 -26.66
C GLU A 215 9.08 10.20 -27.67
N ALA A 216 9.83 10.37 -28.76
CA ALA A 216 10.07 9.31 -29.75
C ALA A 216 10.77 8.09 -29.15
N LEU A 217 11.75 8.31 -28.29
CA LEU A 217 12.43 7.23 -27.55
C LEU A 217 11.45 6.50 -26.61
N PHE A 218 10.64 7.23 -25.86
CA PHE A 218 9.72 6.65 -24.87
C PHE A 218 8.60 5.85 -25.53
N PHE A 219 7.93 6.41 -26.53
CA PHE A 219 6.88 5.72 -27.27
C PHE A 219 7.42 4.57 -28.12
N GLY A 220 8.62 4.74 -28.69
CA GLY A 220 9.29 3.70 -29.45
C GLY A 220 9.65 2.51 -28.58
N GLN A 221 10.23 2.76 -27.40
CA GLN A 221 10.59 1.70 -26.45
C GLN A 221 9.33 1.04 -25.83
N ALA A 222 8.22 1.77 -25.72
CA ALA A 222 6.93 1.23 -25.31
C ALA A 222 6.27 0.31 -26.37
N GLY A 223 6.82 0.26 -27.61
CA GLY A 223 6.24 -0.52 -28.70
C GLY A 223 4.94 0.08 -29.27
N LEU A 224 4.63 1.34 -28.94
CA LEU A 224 3.37 1.98 -29.34
C LEU A 224 3.46 2.79 -30.66
N LEU A 225 4.61 2.75 -31.34
CA LEU A 225 4.83 3.35 -32.66
C LEU A 225 4.87 2.33 -33.79
N ASP A 226 4.26 1.16 -33.60
CA ASP A 226 4.06 0.19 -34.67
C ASP A 226 2.82 0.57 -35.50
N PRO A 227 2.97 0.91 -36.80
CA PRO A 227 1.84 1.25 -37.67
C PRO A 227 0.75 0.16 -37.74
N ALA A 228 1.12 -1.10 -37.54
CA ALA A 228 0.16 -2.22 -37.56
C ALA A 228 -0.88 -2.16 -36.41
N LEU A 229 -0.60 -1.43 -35.35
CA LEU A 229 -1.51 -1.26 -34.21
C LEU A 229 -2.62 -0.23 -34.44
N LEU A 230 -2.48 0.60 -35.48
CA LEU A 230 -3.34 1.76 -35.71
C LEU A 230 -4.10 1.65 -37.05
N GLN A 231 -5.34 2.11 -37.04
CA GLN A 231 -6.08 2.32 -38.28
C GLN A 231 -5.38 3.42 -39.13
N PRO A 232 -5.49 3.40 -40.46
CA PRO A 232 -4.88 4.43 -41.30
C PRO A 232 -5.24 5.86 -40.91
N THR A 233 -6.47 6.11 -40.44
CA THR A 233 -6.98 7.40 -39.99
C THR A 233 -6.36 7.88 -38.67
N GLN A 234 -5.74 6.99 -37.90
CA GLN A 234 -5.07 7.28 -36.63
C GLN A 234 -3.58 7.59 -36.83
N ARG A 235 -3.03 7.33 -38.03
CA ARG A 235 -1.63 7.61 -38.38
C ARG A 235 -1.50 9.05 -38.87
N ASP A 236 -1.64 9.98 -37.95
CA ASP A 236 -1.52 11.42 -38.24
C ASP A 236 -0.05 11.84 -38.39
N GLU A 237 0.17 13.13 -38.73
CA GLU A 237 1.52 13.69 -38.93
C GLU A 237 2.41 13.51 -37.69
N HIS A 238 1.84 13.70 -36.49
CA HIS A 238 2.60 13.56 -35.24
C HIS A 238 3.10 12.12 -35.05
N PHE A 239 2.22 11.14 -35.26
CA PHE A 239 2.59 9.72 -35.23
C PHE A 239 3.70 9.41 -36.24
N CYS A 240 3.54 9.80 -37.49
CA CYS A 240 4.54 9.51 -38.55
C CYS A 240 5.91 10.12 -38.25
N ARG A 241 5.94 11.32 -37.67
CA ARG A 241 7.20 11.97 -37.25
C ARG A 241 7.86 11.24 -36.08
N LEU A 242 7.09 10.84 -35.05
CA LEU A 242 7.60 10.07 -33.91
C LEU A 242 8.10 8.69 -34.34
N GLU A 243 7.36 8.01 -35.20
CA GLU A 243 7.76 6.70 -35.74
C GLU A 243 9.10 6.77 -36.45
N LYS A 244 9.27 7.75 -37.36
CA LYS A 244 10.53 7.97 -38.09
C LYS A 244 11.69 8.27 -37.14
N GLU A 245 11.52 9.17 -36.18
CA GLU A 245 12.56 9.51 -35.20
C GLU A 245 12.88 8.32 -34.30
N SER A 246 11.86 7.59 -33.83
CA SER A 246 12.04 6.39 -33.05
C SER A 246 12.81 5.30 -33.82
N HIS A 247 12.54 5.12 -35.11
CA HIS A 247 13.27 4.17 -35.95
C HIS A 247 14.76 4.53 -36.01
N PHE A 248 15.08 5.81 -36.20
CA PHE A 248 16.46 6.31 -36.17
C PHE A 248 17.15 6.06 -34.83
N LEU A 249 16.49 6.39 -33.69
CA LEU A 249 17.03 6.19 -32.35
C LEU A 249 17.25 4.72 -32.03
N ARG A 250 16.33 3.85 -32.46
CA ARG A 250 16.45 2.40 -32.29
C ARG A 250 17.65 1.82 -33.04
N GLN A 251 17.90 2.28 -34.26
CA GLN A 251 19.10 1.87 -35.00
C GLN A 251 20.39 2.42 -34.35
N LYS A 252 20.37 3.70 -33.93
CA LYS A 252 21.50 4.37 -33.28
C LYS A 252 21.93 3.67 -31.99
N PHE A 253 20.99 3.20 -31.19
CA PHE A 253 21.24 2.64 -29.85
C PHE A 253 21.08 1.12 -29.77
N ILE A 254 20.70 0.47 -30.85
CA ILE A 254 20.49 -0.99 -30.94
C ILE A 254 19.51 -1.46 -29.84
N ILE A 255 18.36 -0.78 -29.70
CA ILE A 255 17.36 -1.07 -28.68
C ILE A 255 16.12 -1.75 -29.27
N SER A 256 15.51 -2.64 -28.49
CA SER A 256 14.28 -3.35 -28.83
C SER A 256 13.14 -2.94 -27.92
N PRO A 257 11.94 -2.65 -28.47
CA PRO A 257 10.78 -2.26 -27.67
C PRO A 257 10.25 -3.42 -26.85
N ILE A 258 9.49 -3.09 -25.79
CA ILE A 258 8.63 -4.05 -25.13
C ILE A 258 7.44 -4.41 -26.03
N SER A 259 6.78 -5.53 -25.73
CA SER A 259 5.58 -5.92 -26.45
C SER A 259 4.44 -4.93 -26.22
N PRO A 260 3.75 -4.44 -27.27
CA PRO A 260 2.57 -3.58 -27.10
C PRO A 260 1.41 -4.28 -26.37
N LYS A 261 1.43 -5.60 -26.28
CA LYS A 261 0.42 -6.40 -25.55
C LYS A 261 0.48 -6.21 -24.03
N GLU A 262 1.58 -5.66 -23.52
CA GLU A 262 1.73 -5.34 -22.09
C GLU A 262 0.77 -4.21 -21.67
N TRP A 263 0.39 -3.33 -22.60
CA TRP A 263 -0.43 -2.17 -22.30
C TRP A 263 -1.92 -2.50 -22.23
N ARG A 264 -2.61 -1.97 -21.23
CA ARG A 264 -4.06 -2.12 -21.03
C ARG A 264 -4.76 -0.80 -21.34
N PHE A 265 -5.70 -0.81 -22.28
CA PHE A 265 -6.48 0.35 -22.72
C PHE A 265 -7.95 0.26 -22.27
N LEU A 266 -8.46 -0.97 -22.11
CA LEU A 266 -9.87 -1.21 -21.84
C LEU A 266 -10.29 -0.65 -20.45
N ARG A 267 -11.43 0.05 -20.45
CA ARG A 267 -12.02 0.66 -19.23
C ARG A 267 -11.10 1.69 -18.54
N LEU A 268 -10.32 2.42 -19.32
CA LEU A 268 -9.58 3.59 -18.87
C LEU A 268 -10.30 4.88 -19.30
N ARG A 269 -10.25 5.90 -18.47
CA ARG A 269 -10.61 7.25 -18.92
C ARG A 269 -9.50 7.79 -19.83
N PRO A 270 -9.82 8.64 -20.85
CA PRO A 270 -8.84 9.16 -21.79
C PRO A 270 -7.56 9.71 -21.16
N GLN A 271 -7.68 10.48 -20.09
CA GLN A 271 -6.54 11.05 -19.34
C GLN A 271 -5.62 10.01 -18.67
N ASN A 272 -6.05 8.76 -18.59
CA ASN A 272 -5.28 7.66 -18.01
C ASN A 272 -4.75 6.69 -19.06
N PHE A 273 -4.89 7.03 -20.33
CA PHE A 273 -4.32 6.21 -21.41
C PHE A 273 -2.80 6.17 -21.31
N PRO A 274 -2.17 5.04 -21.61
CA PRO A 274 -0.71 4.91 -21.64
C PRO A 274 -0.03 6.00 -22.46
N HIS A 275 -0.60 6.42 -23.60
CA HIS A 275 -0.08 7.49 -24.43
C HIS A 275 0.07 8.81 -23.66
N VAL A 276 -0.99 9.25 -23.00
CA VAL A 276 -0.97 10.49 -22.19
C VAL A 276 0.05 10.38 -21.05
N ARG A 277 0.13 9.23 -20.41
CA ARG A 277 1.05 9.00 -19.29
C ARG A 277 2.51 8.94 -19.73
N LEU A 278 2.80 8.35 -20.89
CA LEU A 278 4.15 8.36 -21.49
C LEU A 278 4.56 9.78 -21.88
N ALA A 279 3.67 10.56 -22.51
CA ALA A 279 3.93 11.95 -22.82
C ALA A 279 4.20 12.80 -21.57
N GLN A 280 3.46 12.55 -20.48
CA GLN A 280 3.69 13.20 -19.19
C GLN A 280 5.05 12.79 -18.58
N MET A 281 5.42 11.52 -18.68
CA MET A 281 6.74 11.04 -18.23
C MET A 281 7.88 11.68 -19.06
N ALA A 282 7.72 11.79 -20.39
CA ALA A 282 8.68 12.44 -21.26
C ALA A 282 8.87 13.92 -20.88
N ALA A 283 7.77 14.66 -20.70
CA ALA A 283 7.80 16.05 -20.30
C ALA A 283 8.43 16.25 -18.91
N LEU A 284 8.12 15.40 -17.96
CA LEU A 284 8.71 15.42 -16.62
C LEU A 284 10.22 15.14 -16.68
N TYR A 285 10.66 14.18 -17.48
CA TYR A 285 12.07 13.86 -17.66
C TYR A 285 12.86 15.03 -18.27
N VAL A 286 12.33 15.62 -19.35
CA VAL A 286 12.91 16.79 -20.05
C VAL A 286 13.00 18.01 -19.14
N SER A 287 12.01 18.23 -18.28
CA SER A 287 12.02 19.37 -17.34
C SER A 287 13.26 19.38 -16.44
N GLY A 288 13.83 18.22 -16.19
CA GLY A 288 15.05 18.07 -15.39
C GLY A 288 14.88 18.35 -13.90
N HIS A 289 13.69 18.68 -13.47
CA HIS A 289 13.44 19.14 -12.11
C HIS A 289 13.25 18.01 -11.08
N LEU A 290 12.90 16.81 -11.54
CA LEU A 290 12.68 15.68 -10.66
C LEU A 290 13.77 14.62 -10.85
N SER A 291 14.64 14.52 -9.88
CA SER A 291 15.64 13.46 -9.71
C SER A 291 15.52 12.87 -8.30
N PHE A 292 16.10 11.72 -8.05
CA PHE A 292 16.15 11.20 -6.69
C PHE A 292 16.98 12.10 -5.77
N ALA A 293 18.06 12.70 -6.29
CA ALA A 293 18.83 13.70 -5.55
C ALA A 293 17.94 14.86 -5.08
N THR A 294 17.09 15.39 -5.95
CA THR A 294 16.12 16.43 -5.59
C THR A 294 15.17 15.97 -4.48
N VAL A 295 14.65 14.73 -4.55
CA VAL A 295 13.77 14.16 -3.53
C VAL A 295 14.50 14.05 -2.19
N ARG A 296 15.72 13.53 -2.20
CA ARG A 296 16.53 13.30 -1.00
C ARG A 296 16.88 14.59 -0.26
N GLU A 297 17.16 15.66 -1.00
CA GLU A 297 17.60 16.95 -0.47
C GLU A 297 16.45 17.89 -0.11
N CYS A 298 15.26 17.63 -0.64
CA CYS A 298 14.10 18.49 -0.38
C CYS A 298 13.55 18.26 1.02
N GLU A 299 13.40 19.35 1.79
CA GLU A 299 12.85 19.31 3.15
C GLU A 299 11.33 19.48 3.16
N ALA A 300 10.76 20.16 2.17
CA ALA A 300 9.35 20.53 2.16
C ALA A 300 8.59 19.90 0.99
N LEU A 301 7.55 19.13 1.30
CA LEU A 301 6.68 18.47 0.32
C LEU A 301 6.12 19.42 -0.75
N ASP A 302 5.69 20.64 -0.35
CA ASP A 302 5.13 21.59 -1.29
C ASP A 302 6.17 22.18 -2.28
N LYS A 303 7.44 22.25 -1.89
CA LYS A 303 8.52 22.59 -2.82
C LYS A 303 8.69 21.50 -3.86
N LEU A 304 8.75 20.24 -3.42
CA LEU A 304 8.89 19.09 -4.30
C LEU A 304 7.67 18.94 -5.25
N ARG A 305 6.46 19.25 -4.76
CA ARG A 305 5.23 19.22 -5.57
C ARG A 305 5.29 20.16 -6.79
N LYS A 306 6.03 21.27 -6.72
CA LYS A 306 6.19 22.21 -7.85
C LYS A 306 6.91 21.58 -9.04
N HIS A 307 7.76 20.58 -8.82
CA HIS A 307 8.45 19.88 -9.89
C HIS A 307 7.55 19.01 -10.76
N PHE A 308 6.31 18.74 -10.29
CA PHE A 308 5.29 18.04 -11.06
C PHE A 308 4.38 18.96 -11.89
N PHE A 309 4.66 20.27 -11.92
CA PHE A 309 4.00 21.20 -12.81
C PHE A 309 4.85 21.38 -14.07
N PHE A 310 4.50 20.67 -15.12
CA PHE A 310 5.16 20.68 -16.43
C PHE A 310 4.11 20.72 -17.56
N SER A 311 4.52 21.04 -18.77
CA SER A 311 3.68 21.00 -19.97
C SER A 311 4.19 19.91 -20.92
N THR A 312 3.29 19.09 -21.42
CA THR A 312 3.57 18.13 -22.50
C THR A 312 3.70 18.87 -23.84
N LEU A 313 4.13 18.17 -24.89
CA LEU A 313 4.07 18.70 -26.24
C LEU A 313 2.62 19.10 -26.61
N PRO A 314 2.43 20.14 -27.43
CA PRO A 314 1.09 20.70 -27.76
C PRO A 314 0.10 19.67 -28.32
N TYR A 315 0.58 18.62 -28.97
CA TYR A 315 -0.24 17.54 -29.51
C TYR A 315 -1.13 16.92 -28.41
N TRP A 316 -0.55 16.61 -27.24
CA TRP A 316 -1.25 15.96 -26.12
C TRP A 316 -2.18 16.90 -25.34
N GLU A 317 -2.23 18.17 -25.70
CA GLU A 317 -3.24 19.09 -25.16
C GLU A 317 -4.64 18.81 -25.73
N THR A 318 -4.69 18.20 -26.91
CA THR A 318 -5.94 17.92 -27.64
C THR A 318 -6.19 16.45 -27.92
N HIS A 319 -5.18 15.60 -27.78
CA HIS A 319 -5.26 14.17 -28.08
C HIS A 319 -5.01 13.31 -26.82
N TYR A 320 -5.68 12.16 -26.74
CA TYR A 320 -5.44 11.16 -25.70
C TYR A 320 -4.82 9.86 -26.25
N SER A 321 -4.85 9.71 -27.56
CA SER A 321 -4.18 8.66 -28.36
C SER A 321 -3.85 9.24 -29.72
N PHE A 322 -3.08 8.52 -30.54
CA PHE A 322 -2.77 8.95 -31.90
C PHE A 322 -4.05 9.07 -32.71
N GLY A 323 -4.22 10.22 -33.39
CA GLY A 323 -5.40 10.53 -34.19
C GLY A 323 -6.71 10.73 -33.41
N GLU A 324 -6.72 10.48 -32.10
CA GLU A 324 -7.91 10.52 -31.25
C GLU A 324 -7.94 11.76 -30.34
N LYS A 325 -8.92 12.63 -30.60
CA LYS A 325 -9.05 13.90 -29.87
C LYS A 325 -9.94 13.78 -28.63
N VAL A 326 -9.62 14.55 -27.61
CA VAL A 326 -10.47 14.75 -26.44
C VAL A 326 -11.75 15.45 -26.88
N GLY A 327 -12.91 14.79 -26.83
CA GLY A 327 -14.19 15.37 -27.20
C GLY A 327 -14.56 16.58 -26.34
N LYS A 328 -15.37 17.51 -26.88
CA LYS A 328 -15.85 18.69 -26.14
C LYS A 328 -16.59 18.34 -24.85
N SER A 329 -17.18 17.15 -24.76
CA SER A 329 -17.91 16.64 -23.58
C SER A 329 -16.99 16.23 -22.42
N ALA A 330 -15.69 15.97 -22.67
CA ALA A 330 -14.74 15.61 -21.62
C ALA A 330 -14.17 16.82 -20.87
N LYS A 331 -14.50 18.05 -21.31
CA LYS A 331 -14.07 19.30 -20.67
C LYS A 331 -14.87 19.68 -19.42
N THR A 332 -15.98 18.98 -19.15
CA THR A 332 -16.88 19.30 -18.02
C THR A 332 -17.25 18.03 -17.26
N ILE A 333 -16.26 17.37 -16.69
CA ILE A 333 -16.53 16.56 -15.50
C ILE A 333 -15.83 17.32 -14.37
N ASP A 334 -16.48 18.42 -13.99
CA ASP A 334 -16.33 18.99 -12.66
C ASP A 334 -16.63 17.86 -11.68
N ASN A 335 -15.66 17.58 -10.84
CA ASN A 335 -15.80 16.70 -9.71
C ASN A 335 -16.87 17.31 -8.80
N PRO A 336 -18.03 16.69 -8.54
CA PRO A 336 -19.08 17.27 -7.70
C PRO A 336 -18.68 17.37 -6.22
N GLU A 337 -17.44 17.09 -5.85
CA GLU A 337 -16.96 17.10 -4.47
C GLU A 337 -16.26 18.41 -4.05
N THR A 338 -16.39 19.50 -4.81
CA THR A 338 -15.74 20.77 -4.42
C THR A 338 -16.72 21.90 -4.08
N THR A 339 -17.95 21.55 -3.66
CA THR A 339 -18.86 22.58 -3.10
C THR A 339 -19.65 22.00 -1.95
N ILE A 340 -18.98 21.74 -0.83
CA ILE A 340 -19.61 21.84 0.48
C ILE A 340 -18.96 23.02 1.17
N GLU A 341 -19.43 24.20 0.85
CA GLU A 341 -19.28 25.36 1.70
C GLU A 341 -20.06 25.11 3.00
N LEU A 342 -19.34 25.18 4.09
CA LEU A 342 -19.89 25.28 5.44
C LEU A 342 -20.89 26.43 5.51
N LYS A 343 -22.17 26.14 5.48
CA LYS A 343 -23.20 27.01 6.01
C LYS A 343 -23.19 26.84 7.51
N ASN A 344 -22.47 27.69 8.20
CA ASN A 344 -22.67 27.91 9.62
C ASN A 344 -24.02 28.58 9.80
N ALA A 345 -24.85 27.93 10.57
CA ALA A 345 -26.04 28.50 11.15
C ALA A 345 -25.67 29.57 12.17
N ASP A 346 -26.16 30.77 11.97
CA ASP A 346 -26.60 31.63 13.05
C ASP A 346 -27.62 32.61 12.45
N SER A 347 -28.88 32.28 12.70
CA SER A 347 -30.00 33.20 12.55
C SER A 347 -30.41 33.65 13.94
N ILE A 348 -30.27 34.93 14.21
CA ILE A 348 -31.11 35.60 15.21
C ILE A 348 -31.55 36.95 14.62
N ASP A 349 -32.87 37.14 14.69
CA ASP A 349 -33.65 38.26 14.33
C ASP A 349 -33.17 39.64 14.82
N SER A 350 -33.37 40.69 14.04
CA SER A 350 -34.24 41.83 14.41
C SER A 350 -34.27 42.89 13.34
N ASP A 351 -35.42 43.11 12.90
CA ASP A 351 -36.27 44.17 12.39
C ASP A 351 -35.73 45.65 12.41
N THR A 352 -36.27 46.36 11.40
CA THR A 352 -36.47 47.82 11.23
C THR A 352 -35.41 48.67 10.54
N GLY A 353 -35.90 49.39 9.55
CA GLY A 353 -35.48 50.75 9.21
C GLY A 353 -35.16 51.04 7.75
N LYS A 354 -36.19 51.51 7.00
CA LYS A 354 -36.06 52.25 5.73
C LYS A 354 -35.22 53.49 5.94
N GLU A 355 -34.38 53.85 4.93
CA GLU A 355 -34.40 55.19 4.32
C GLU A 355 -33.49 55.27 3.06
N GLU A 356 -34.05 55.94 2.04
CA GLU A 356 -33.41 56.35 0.79
C GLU A 356 -32.39 57.49 1.06
N LYS A 357 -31.31 57.56 0.24
CA LYS A 357 -31.02 58.65 -0.68
C LYS A 357 -29.59 58.65 -1.25
N ASN A 358 -29.59 58.75 -2.58
CA ASN A 358 -28.72 59.58 -3.45
C ASN A 358 -27.21 59.70 -3.22
N GLY A 359 -26.50 59.34 -4.29
CA GLY A 359 -25.67 60.33 -4.92
C GLY A 359 -24.16 60.08 -5.01
N THR A 360 -23.71 60.03 -6.27
CA THR A 360 -22.46 60.56 -6.80
C THR A 360 -21.27 59.61 -7.00
N THR A 361 -21.11 59.29 -8.28
CA THR A 361 -19.86 59.06 -9.05
C THR A 361 -18.53 59.32 -8.34
N THR A 362 -17.61 58.33 -8.44
CA THR A 362 -16.33 58.44 -9.21
C THR A 362 -15.39 57.27 -8.91
N SER A 363 -14.63 56.96 -9.94
CA SER A 363 -13.38 56.18 -10.00
C SER A 363 -13.48 54.67 -10.10
N ALA A 364 -13.38 54.25 -11.36
CA ALA A 364 -12.95 52.93 -11.78
C ALA A 364 -11.55 52.61 -11.20
N ALA A 365 -11.50 51.80 -10.18
CA ALA A 365 -10.28 51.12 -9.79
C ALA A 365 -10.27 49.76 -10.48
N GLU A 366 -9.32 49.58 -11.38
CA GLU A 366 -8.99 48.39 -12.11
C GLU A 366 -8.91 47.21 -11.16
N LYS A 367 -9.95 46.36 -11.15
CA LYS A 367 -9.80 44.95 -10.73
C LYS A 367 -8.94 44.28 -11.81
N ARG A 368 -7.64 44.21 -11.60
CA ARG A 368 -6.78 43.25 -12.27
C ARG A 368 -7.35 41.89 -12.03
N SER A 369 -8.11 41.41 -13.01
CA SER A 369 -8.47 40.00 -13.14
C SER A 369 -7.15 39.23 -13.27
N GLN A 370 -6.81 38.43 -12.25
CA GLN A 370 -5.81 37.40 -12.39
C GLN A 370 -6.21 36.54 -13.59
N PRO A 371 -5.28 36.17 -14.48
CA PRO A 371 -5.60 35.34 -15.62
C PRO A 371 -6.13 33.98 -15.06
N ASN A 372 -7.36 33.71 -15.43
CA ASN A 372 -8.00 32.40 -15.23
C ASN A 372 -7.08 31.36 -15.91
N GLU A 373 -6.23 30.69 -15.13
CA GLU A 373 -5.43 29.55 -15.59
C GLU A 373 -6.42 28.50 -16.06
N LYS A 374 -6.77 28.52 -17.36
CA LYS A 374 -7.43 27.39 -18.03
C LYS A 374 -6.55 26.19 -17.77
N ARG A 375 -6.97 25.31 -16.86
CA ARG A 375 -6.32 24.05 -16.57
C ARG A 375 -6.07 23.35 -17.90
N ARG A 376 -4.81 23.28 -18.32
CA ARG A 376 -4.40 22.58 -19.52
C ARG A 376 -4.72 21.09 -19.31
N ALA A 377 -5.36 20.46 -20.29
CA ALA A 377 -5.88 19.10 -20.22
C ALA A 377 -4.80 18.02 -19.94
N THR A 378 -3.53 18.40 -20.03
CA THR A 378 -2.36 17.51 -19.95
C THR A 378 -1.60 17.58 -18.62
N CYS A 379 -1.89 18.54 -17.74
CA CYS A 379 -1.26 18.58 -16.41
C CYS A 379 -1.78 17.48 -15.52
N LEU A 380 -0.89 16.95 -14.67
CA LEU A 380 -1.30 16.02 -13.60
C LEU A 380 -2.24 16.75 -12.63
N SER A 381 -3.35 16.11 -12.29
CA SER A 381 -4.20 16.62 -11.22
C SER A 381 -3.47 16.53 -9.88
N ARG A 382 -3.86 17.37 -8.91
CA ARG A 382 -3.31 17.30 -7.55
C ARG A 382 -3.41 15.90 -6.96
N THR A 383 -4.55 15.24 -7.16
CA THR A 383 -4.76 13.86 -6.72
C THR A 383 -3.79 12.87 -7.40
N SER A 384 -3.52 13.05 -8.72
CA SER A 384 -2.53 12.21 -9.41
C SER A 384 -1.12 12.42 -8.85
N ILE A 385 -0.75 13.66 -8.56
CA ILE A 385 0.55 14.00 -7.95
C ILE A 385 0.63 13.37 -6.56
N ASP A 386 -0.40 13.50 -5.73
CA ASP A 386 -0.42 12.89 -4.39
C ASP A 386 -0.26 11.36 -4.47
N LEU A 387 -0.89 10.70 -5.45
CA LEU A 387 -0.69 9.27 -5.68
C LEU A 387 0.74 8.90 -6.10
N LEU A 388 1.43 9.74 -6.89
CA LEU A 388 2.84 9.53 -7.23
C LEU A 388 3.73 9.68 -5.99
N PHE A 389 3.43 10.64 -5.11
CA PHE A 389 4.12 10.76 -3.82
C PHE A 389 3.93 9.53 -2.96
N ILE A 390 2.68 9.08 -2.76
CA ILE A 390 2.34 7.91 -1.93
C ILE A 390 2.97 6.61 -2.45
N ASN A 391 3.09 6.46 -3.79
CA ASN A 391 3.46 5.18 -4.39
C ASN A 391 4.89 5.10 -4.94
N ALA A 392 5.58 6.24 -5.09
CA ALA A 392 6.96 6.27 -5.59
C ALA A 392 7.88 7.14 -4.74
N VAL A 393 7.59 8.44 -4.62
CA VAL A 393 8.53 9.40 -4.01
C VAL A 393 8.82 9.05 -2.55
N ILE A 394 7.77 8.93 -1.73
CA ILE A 394 7.90 8.65 -0.30
C ILE A 394 8.46 7.25 -0.03
N PRO A 395 7.98 6.17 -0.67
CA PRO A 395 8.58 4.86 -0.48
C PRO A 395 10.05 4.77 -0.88
N THR A 396 10.48 5.47 -1.95
CA THR A 396 11.88 5.47 -2.34
C THR A 396 12.76 6.23 -1.34
N LEU A 397 12.26 7.38 -0.83
CA LEU A 397 12.93 8.13 0.23
C LEU A 397 13.08 7.29 1.50
N PHE A 398 12.01 6.60 1.92
CA PHE A 398 12.01 5.72 3.08
C PHE A 398 12.97 4.53 2.88
N ALA A 399 12.97 3.91 1.70
CA ALA A 399 13.91 2.83 1.37
C ALA A 399 15.36 3.30 1.44
N TYR A 400 15.65 4.50 0.92
CA TYR A 400 16.98 5.11 1.01
C TYR A 400 17.39 5.34 2.46
N ALA A 401 16.51 5.92 3.25
CA ALA A 401 16.74 6.19 4.67
C ALA A 401 17.06 4.90 5.46
N ARG A 402 16.27 3.83 5.23
CA ARG A 402 16.52 2.51 5.86
C ARG A 402 17.85 1.91 5.43
N ALA A 403 18.23 2.01 4.16
CA ALA A 403 19.49 1.48 3.64
C ALA A 403 20.73 2.22 4.19
N HIS A 404 20.57 3.48 4.62
CA HIS A 404 21.66 4.32 5.12
C HIS A 404 21.58 4.62 6.62
N HIS A 405 20.64 3.98 7.36
CA HIS A 405 20.38 4.22 8.78
C HIS A 405 20.13 5.70 9.10
N ASP A 406 19.36 6.37 8.24
CA ASP A 406 19.04 7.79 8.29
C ASP A 406 17.63 7.99 8.86
N ASP A 407 17.55 8.07 10.17
CA ASP A 407 16.28 8.18 10.89
C ASP A 407 15.56 9.50 10.56
N GLU A 408 16.28 10.60 10.31
CA GLU A 408 15.68 11.90 9.97
C GLU A 408 14.90 11.82 8.65
N ARG A 409 15.47 11.19 7.62
CA ARG A 409 14.76 11.02 6.34
C ARG A 409 13.65 9.98 6.42
N ALA A 410 13.79 8.96 7.26
CA ALA A 410 12.72 8.00 7.50
C ALA A 410 11.51 8.70 8.17
N GLU A 411 11.74 9.53 9.18
CA GLU A 411 10.72 10.33 9.85
C GLU A 411 10.05 11.32 8.89
N ARG A 412 10.83 12.03 8.08
CA ARG A 412 10.35 12.93 7.02
C ARG A 412 9.43 12.22 6.02
N ALA A 413 9.73 11.00 5.64
CA ALA A 413 8.88 10.20 4.75
C ALA A 413 7.50 9.91 5.39
N LEU A 414 7.46 9.63 6.68
CA LEU A 414 6.23 9.45 7.44
C LEU A 414 5.44 10.78 7.56
N GLU A 415 6.10 11.87 7.92
CA GLU A 415 5.50 13.20 7.99
C GLU A 415 4.89 13.64 6.65
N TRP A 416 5.57 13.35 5.54
CA TRP A 416 5.02 13.66 4.21
C TRP A 416 3.74 12.88 3.90
N LEU A 417 3.61 11.62 4.38
CA LEU A 417 2.34 10.90 4.27
C LEU A 417 1.22 11.56 5.08
N GLU A 418 1.53 12.13 6.23
CA GLU A 418 0.56 12.85 7.05
C GLU A 418 0.13 14.20 6.45
N GLN A 419 0.97 14.84 5.62
CA GLN A 419 0.66 16.07 4.91
C GLN A 419 -0.19 15.85 3.64
N LEU A 420 -0.26 14.61 3.14
CA LEU A 420 -1.04 14.27 1.95
C LEU A 420 -2.49 13.92 2.32
N ARG A 421 -3.41 14.22 1.39
CA ARG A 421 -4.82 13.84 1.56
C ARG A 421 -4.98 12.32 1.53
N PRO A 422 -5.96 11.78 2.29
CA PRO A 422 -6.25 10.35 2.24
C PRO A 422 -6.72 9.94 0.85
N GLU A 423 -6.43 8.70 0.47
CA GLU A 423 -6.96 8.11 -0.75
C GLU A 423 -8.46 7.85 -0.62
N SER A 424 -9.19 8.10 -1.71
CA SER A 424 -10.62 7.79 -1.79
C SER A 424 -10.83 6.50 -2.58
N ASN A 425 -11.07 5.40 -1.88
CA ASN A 425 -11.37 4.09 -2.47
C ASN A 425 -12.38 3.30 -1.63
N ALA A 426 -12.84 2.16 -2.16
CA ALA A 426 -13.85 1.34 -1.48
C ALA A 426 -13.41 0.87 -0.10
N THR A 427 -12.12 0.56 0.09
CA THR A 427 -11.57 0.11 1.38
C THR A 427 -11.66 1.21 2.42
N VAL A 428 -11.20 2.43 2.09
CA VAL A 428 -11.23 3.57 3.00
C VAL A 428 -12.68 3.92 3.38
N ARG A 429 -13.61 3.88 2.42
CA ARG A 429 -15.04 4.11 2.71
C ARG A 429 -15.63 3.06 3.66
N ALA A 430 -15.34 1.78 3.43
CA ALA A 430 -15.82 0.71 4.31
C ALA A 430 -15.33 0.86 5.77
N TRP A 431 -14.09 1.31 5.95
CA TRP A 431 -13.57 1.62 7.29
C TRP A 431 -14.19 2.88 7.90
N GLN A 432 -14.49 3.88 7.08
CA GLN A 432 -15.22 5.08 7.53
C GLN A 432 -16.62 4.71 8.03
N GLU A 433 -17.33 3.85 7.30
CA GLU A 433 -18.63 3.31 7.71
C GLU A 433 -18.55 2.48 9.00
N ALA A 434 -17.41 1.81 9.23
CA ALA A 434 -17.12 1.08 10.46
C ALA A 434 -16.65 1.97 11.63
N GLY A 435 -16.48 3.30 11.42
CA GLY A 435 -16.11 4.25 12.46
C GLY A 435 -14.62 4.61 12.53
N ILE A 436 -13.83 4.35 11.45
CA ILE A 436 -12.45 4.83 11.32
C ILE A 436 -12.35 5.76 10.11
N THR A 437 -12.23 7.05 10.36
CA THR A 437 -12.04 8.07 9.32
C THR A 437 -10.56 8.30 9.07
N ALA A 438 -10.11 8.09 7.82
CA ALA A 438 -8.77 8.45 7.39
C ALA A 438 -8.65 9.97 7.26
N ARG A 439 -7.71 10.59 7.98
CA ARG A 439 -7.48 12.05 7.99
C ARG A 439 -6.42 12.45 6.98
N HIS A 440 -5.48 11.57 6.70
CA HIS A 440 -4.34 11.78 5.81
C HIS A 440 -3.93 10.48 5.09
N ALA A 441 -2.96 10.57 4.18
CA ALA A 441 -2.54 9.43 3.37
C ALA A 441 -1.94 8.29 4.22
N ALA A 442 -1.27 8.59 5.33
CA ALA A 442 -0.77 7.56 6.24
C ALA A 442 -1.91 6.67 6.75
N ASP A 443 -3.02 7.27 7.24
CA ASP A 443 -4.20 6.51 7.67
C ASP A 443 -4.76 5.64 6.53
N SER A 444 -4.92 6.19 5.32
CA SER A 444 -5.46 5.42 4.19
C SER A 444 -4.53 4.29 3.76
N GLN A 445 -3.21 4.48 3.79
CA GLN A 445 -2.24 3.42 3.52
C GLN A 445 -2.24 2.33 4.60
N ALA A 446 -2.41 2.71 5.87
CA ALA A 446 -2.60 1.77 6.98
C ALA A 446 -3.86 0.91 6.80
N LEU A 447 -4.98 1.51 6.41
CA LEU A 447 -6.22 0.78 6.15
C LEU A 447 -6.13 -0.16 4.95
N LEU A 448 -5.35 0.20 3.91
CA LEU A 448 -5.05 -0.70 2.80
C LEU A 448 -4.17 -1.87 3.24
N GLN A 449 -3.16 -1.62 4.08
CA GLN A 449 -2.32 -2.65 4.69
C GLN A 449 -3.17 -3.62 5.50
N LEU A 450 -3.99 -3.09 6.39
CA LEU A 450 -4.89 -3.87 7.23
C LEU A 450 -5.80 -4.77 6.42
N LYS A 451 -6.38 -4.24 5.32
CA LYS A 451 -7.19 -5.05 4.41
C LYS A 451 -6.40 -6.19 3.80
N GLN A 452 -5.30 -5.87 3.11
CA GLN A 452 -4.58 -6.81 2.25
C GLN A 452 -3.85 -7.91 3.04
N HIS A 453 -3.31 -7.57 4.22
CA HIS A 453 -2.43 -8.46 4.98
C HIS A 453 -3.08 -9.10 6.21
N TYR A 454 -4.21 -8.56 6.65
CA TYR A 454 -4.94 -9.10 7.80
C TYR A 454 -6.37 -9.53 7.41
N CYS A 455 -7.19 -8.61 6.91
CA CYS A 455 -8.62 -8.92 6.70
C CYS A 455 -8.87 -9.90 5.55
N ASP A 456 -8.21 -9.71 4.39
CA ASP A 456 -8.37 -10.60 3.23
C ASP A 456 -7.81 -12.02 3.49
N ARG A 457 -6.82 -12.10 4.38
CA ARG A 457 -6.25 -13.38 4.83
C ARG A 457 -6.99 -14.01 6.01
N LYS A 458 -7.99 -13.30 6.57
CA LYS A 458 -8.69 -13.66 7.81
C LYS A 458 -7.74 -13.84 9.01
N ASP A 459 -6.63 -13.12 9.02
CA ASP A 459 -5.59 -13.15 10.04
C ASP A 459 -5.96 -12.23 11.23
N CYS A 460 -7.18 -12.42 11.73
CA CYS A 460 -7.75 -11.57 12.77
C CYS A 460 -7.06 -11.74 14.13
N LEU A 461 -6.49 -12.90 14.38
CA LEU A 461 -5.80 -13.20 15.65
C LEU A 461 -4.47 -12.41 15.79
N ARG A 462 -3.81 -12.06 14.67
CA ARG A 462 -2.62 -11.20 14.64
C ARG A 462 -2.95 -9.71 14.56
N CYS A 463 -4.20 -9.37 14.29
CA CYS A 463 -4.67 -7.99 14.19
C CYS A 463 -5.04 -7.42 15.55
N ARG A 464 -4.55 -6.21 15.91
CA ARG A 464 -4.92 -5.58 17.20
C ARG A 464 -6.42 -5.34 17.31
N PHE A 465 -7.12 -5.00 16.23
CA PHE A 465 -8.58 -4.86 16.26
C PHE A 465 -9.27 -6.22 16.45
N GLY A 466 -8.75 -7.28 15.84
CA GLY A 466 -9.20 -8.64 16.09
C GLY A 466 -8.99 -9.06 17.55
N ALA A 467 -7.84 -8.74 18.14
CA ALA A 467 -7.56 -9.00 19.55
C ALA A 467 -8.57 -8.28 20.48
N TYR A 468 -8.93 -7.03 20.19
CA TYR A 468 -9.99 -6.34 20.93
C TYR A 468 -11.34 -7.05 20.80
N PHE A 469 -11.67 -7.57 19.62
CA PHE A 469 -12.89 -8.36 19.40
C PHE A 469 -12.87 -9.63 20.23
N MET A 470 -11.76 -10.35 20.23
CA MET A 470 -11.60 -11.60 21.01
C MET A 470 -11.69 -11.39 22.52
N GLN A 471 -11.37 -10.20 23.01
CA GLN A 471 -11.42 -9.83 24.42
C GLN A 471 -12.75 -9.20 24.84
N ALA A 472 -13.53 -8.68 23.89
CA ALA A 472 -14.80 -8.01 24.20
C ALA A 472 -15.79 -8.99 24.84
N ALA A 473 -16.49 -8.53 25.89
CA ALA A 473 -17.61 -9.31 26.42
C ALA A 473 -18.72 -9.48 25.35
N PRO A 474 -19.35 -10.63 25.23
CA PRO A 474 -20.54 -10.76 24.37
C PRO A 474 -21.61 -9.77 24.82
N ARG A 475 -22.23 -9.09 23.87
CA ARG A 475 -23.39 -8.21 24.12
C ARG A 475 -24.65 -9.03 24.32
#